data_9f32b14147b65e03176d30f7e589669d
#
_entry.id   9f32b14147b65e03176d30f7e589669d
#
_cell.length_a   1.000
_cell.length_b   1.000
_cell.length_c   1.000
_cell.angle_alpha   90.00
_cell.angle_beta   90.00
_cell.angle_gamma   90.00
#
_symmetry.space_group_name_H-M   'P 1'
#
loop_
_entity.id
_entity.type
_entity.pdbx_description
1 polymer ?
#
loop_
_entity_poly.entity_id
_entity_poly.type
_entity_poly.pdbx_seq_one_letter_code
_entity_poly.pdbx_strand_id
1 'polypeptide(L)'
;MDNLEQTPRITLLKEKMLNEPRYVSIEQARIITRIYQENESLSIPKKRALSLKAALEELEIGVEKEELIVGNRTKGVRYGVVFPESGCSWVNKEFETLPTRPQDKFRIKKEDVKEFKEIIYPYWQDRSLEDVIKENYGEEINAIAKVVKINQKDHAQGHICPDTKTWLELGPKGLMTKAYEKLKNCDENQKEFYECTIIVLEGACHFMMRYHDYILTMLESLEDDNKKSLQRVADICANLASRPAQSFHEAVQSLWFLFVVLHMESNASSFSPGRMDQYLYPYYQKDIEKGIISKQEALEILECLWLKFNQIVYLRNQHSAKYFAGFPIGFNICLLYTSPSPRDMRR
;
A
#
# COMPACT_ATOMS: atom_id res chain seq x y z
N MET A 1 25.08 -21.07 -16.84
CA MET A 1 24.06 -20.11 -16.35
C MET A 1 22.73 -20.77 -16.65
N ASP A 2 21.91 -20.99 -15.62
CA ASP A 2 20.58 -21.54 -15.83
C ASP A 2 19.82 -20.52 -16.70
N ASN A 3 19.22 -20.95 -17.81
CA ASN A 3 18.36 -20.11 -18.63
C ASN A 3 17.05 -19.92 -17.85
N LEU A 4 16.96 -18.83 -17.10
CA LEU A 4 15.73 -18.43 -16.43
C LEU A 4 14.88 -17.65 -17.44
N GLU A 5 13.61 -18.03 -17.58
CA GLU A 5 12.71 -17.46 -18.59
C GLU A 5 11.47 -16.87 -17.95
N GLN A 6 10.93 -15.83 -18.58
CA GLN A 6 9.64 -15.28 -18.18
C GLN A 6 8.51 -16.28 -18.47
N THR A 7 7.70 -16.57 -17.48
CA THR A 7 6.61 -17.55 -17.62
C THR A 7 5.36 -16.94 -18.31
N PRO A 8 4.49 -17.79 -18.90
CA PRO A 8 3.20 -17.33 -19.43
C PRO A 8 2.33 -16.61 -18.40
N ARG A 9 2.41 -17.00 -17.13
CA ARG A 9 1.74 -16.35 -15.99
C ARG A 9 2.09 -14.86 -15.92
N ILE A 10 3.39 -14.55 -15.94
CA ILE A 10 3.89 -13.17 -15.83
C ILE A 10 3.44 -12.34 -17.04
N THR A 11 3.50 -12.91 -18.24
CA THR A 11 3.01 -12.24 -19.45
C THR A 11 1.54 -11.88 -19.31
N LEU A 12 0.71 -12.83 -18.90
CA LEU A 12 -0.74 -12.63 -18.74
C LEU A 12 -1.07 -11.58 -17.68
N LEU A 13 -0.46 -11.66 -16.50
CA LEU A 13 -0.66 -10.67 -15.42
C LEU A 13 -0.21 -9.27 -15.83
N LYS A 14 0.90 -9.15 -16.56
CA LYS A 14 1.38 -7.88 -17.10
C LYS A 14 0.41 -7.28 -18.11
N GLU A 15 -0.08 -8.09 -19.05
CA GLU A 15 -1.05 -7.65 -20.06
C GLU A 15 -2.36 -7.20 -19.42
N LYS A 16 -2.89 -7.97 -18.47
CA LYS A 16 -4.08 -7.58 -17.71
C LYS A 16 -3.86 -6.23 -17.00
N MET A 17 -2.77 -6.10 -16.24
CA MET A 17 -2.44 -4.88 -15.52
C MET A 17 -2.34 -3.66 -16.44
N LEU A 18 -1.73 -3.79 -17.61
CA LEU A 18 -1.55 -2.68 -18.55
C LEU A 18 -2.85 -2.27 -19.27
N ASN A 19 -3.72 -3.23 -19.53
CA ASN A 19 -4.96 -3.02 -20.30
C ASN A 19 -6.17 -2.69 -19.43
N GLU A 20 -6.12 -2.99 -18.11
CA GLU A 20 -7.23 -2.67 -17.22
C GLU A 20 -7.44 -1.16 -17.09
N PRO A 21 -8.69 -0.69 -17.23
CA PRO A 21 -9.00 0.73 -17.07
C PRO A 21 -8.74 1.20 -15.64
N ARG A 22 -8.05 2.31 -15.48
CA ARG A 22 -7.84 2.95 -14.19
C ARG A 22 -9.06 3.77 -13.78
N TYR A 23 -9.54 3.56 -12.56
CA TYR A 23 -10.64 4.31 -11.97
C TYR A 23 -10.17 5.13 -10.77
N VAL A 24 -10.91 6.17 -10.45
CA VAL A 24 -10.83 6.77 -9.12
C VAL A 24 -11.60 5.87 -8.15
N SER A 25 -11.04 5.63 -6.97
CA SER A 25 -11.72 4.98 -5.86
C SER A 25 -11.92 5.97 -4.73
N ILE A 26 -13.17 6.16 -4.30
CA ILE A 26 -13.53 6.93 -3.11
C ILE A 26 -13.86 6.03 -1.92
N GLU A 27 -13.72 4.72 -2.07
CA GLU A 27 -14.13 3.74 -1.07
C GLU A 27 -13.41 3.95 0.27
N GLN A 28 -12.07 4.08 0.23
CA GLN A 28 -11.31 4.40 1.43
C GLN A 28 -11.69 5.76 2.02
N ALA A 29 -11.93 6.76 1.17
CA ALA A 29 -12.36 8.09 1.62
C ALA A 29 -13.71 8.04 2.34
N ARG A 30 -14.65 7.22 1.86
CA ARG A 30 -15.94 6.96 2.51
C ARG A 30 -15.76 6.36 3.90
N ILE A 31 -14.92 5.33 4.03
CA ILE A 31 -14.64 4.65 5.29
C ILE A 31 -13.99 5.63 6.28
N ILE A 32 -12.95 6.35 5.86
CA ILE A 32 -12.27 7.35 6.70
C ILE A 32 -13.25 8.41 7.18
N THR A 33 -14.09 8.95 6.28
CA THR A 33 -15.08 9.98 6.63
C THR A 33 -16.04 9.47 7.69
N ARG A 34 -16.60 8.28 7.52
CA ARG A 34 -17.50 7.65 8.48
C ARG A 34 -16.84 7.48 9.86
N ILE A 35 -15.64 6.93 9.90
CA ILE A 35 -14.91 6.71 11.17
C ILE A 35 -14.64 8.03 11.88
N TYR A 36 -14.28 9.08 11.16
CA TYR A 36 -14.06 10.39 11.76
C TYR A 36 -15.34 11.00 12.31
N GLN A 37 -16.48 10.84 11.63
CA GLN A 37 -17.80 11.30 12.09
C GLN A 37 -18.27 10.53 13.33
N GLU A 38 -18.12 9.23 13.34
CA GLU A 38 -18.53 8.37 14.45
C GLU A 38 -17.68 8.56 15.73
N ASN A 39 -16.46 9.12 15.58
CA ASN A 39 -15.47 9.22 16.64
C ASN A 39 -14.95 10.65 16.84
N GLU A 40 -15.80 11.66 16.75
CA GLU A 40 -15.39 13.07 16.80
C GLU A 40 -14.58 13.43 18.05
N SER A 41 -14.88 12.84 19.20
CA SER A 41 -14.23 13.10 20.48
C SER A 41 -12.84 12.47 20.64
N LEU A 42 -12.44 11.55 19.75
CA LEU A 42 -11.15 10.90 19.83
C LEU A 42 -10.03 11.79 19.27
N SER A 43 -8.82 11.54 19.74
CA SER A 43 -7.61 12.16 19.19
C SER A 43 -7.41 11.83 17.71
N ILE A 44 -6.65 12.65 16.99
CA ILE A 44 -6.34 12.40 15.58
C ILE A 44 -5.58 11.07 15.38
N PRO A 45 -4.54 10.73 16.17
CA PRO A 45 -3.88 9.41 16.04
C PRO A 45 -4.85 8.25 16.19
N LYS A 46 -5.77 8.31 17.14
CA LYS A 46 -6.77 7.26 17.38
C LYS A 46 -7.74 7.12 16.20
N LYS A 47 -8.25 8.25 15.69
CA LYS A 47 -9.11 8.26 14.48
C LYS A 47 -8.39 7.68 13.26
N ARG A 48 -7.13 8.03 13.06
CA ARG A 48 -6.32 7.46 11.96
C ARG A 48 -6.14 5.96 12.10
N ALA A 49 -5.79 5.47 13.29
CA ALA A 49 -5.62 4.04 13.54
C ALA A 49 -6.92 3.26 13.28
N LEU A 50 -8.06 3.76 13.76
CA LEU A 50 -9.37 3.16 13.52
C LEU A 50 -9.76 3.21 12.05
N SER A 51 -9.47 4.30 11.35
CA SER A 51 -9.73 4.44 9.91
C SER A 51 -8.94 3.44 9.09
N LEU A 52 -7.64 3.27 9.39
CA LEU A 52 -6.82 2.28 8.70
C LEU A 52 -7.29 0.86 8.99
N LYS A 53 -7.62 0.53 10.26
CA LYS A 53 -8.19 -0.77 10.60
C LYS A 53 -9.48 -1.03 9.84
N ALA A 54 -10.42 -0.10 9.84
CA ALA A 54 -11.69 -0.22 9.12
C ALA A 54 -11.46 -0.39 7.60
N ALA A 55 -10.53 0.37 7.00
CA ALA A 55 -10.18 0.21 5.59
C ALA A 55 -9.62 -1.19 5.29
N LEU A 56 -8.74 -1.71 6.14
CA LEU A 56 -8.18 -3.07 6.01
C LEU A 56 -9.25 -4.16 6.16
N GLU A 57 -10.30 -3.90 6.94
CA GLU A 57 -11.38 -4.85 7.20
C GLU A 57 -12.53 -4.79 6.18
N GLU A 58 -12.78 -3.64 5.56
CA GLU A 58 -14.00 -3.40 4.79
C GLU A 58 -13.79 -3.21 3.28
N LEU A 59 -12.65 -2.62 2.84
CA LEU A 59 -12.40 -2.37 1.41
C LEU A 59 -12.65 -3.62 0.56
N GLU A 60 -13.29 -3.46 -0.60
CA GLU A 60 -13.43 -4.57 -1.53
C GLU A 60 -12.07 -5.10 -1.97
N ILE A 61 -11.88 -6.39 -1.89
CA ILE A 61 -10.68 -7.09 -2.32
C ILE A 61 -10.92 -7.87 -3.61
N GLY A 62 -9.85 -8.14 -4.35
CA GLY A 62 -9.88 -8.95 -5.57
C GLY A 62 -8.59 -9.74 -5.70
N VAL A 63 -8.68 -10.88 -6.36
CA VAL A 63 -7.56 -11.77 -6.66
C VAL A 63 -7.71 -12.29 -8.07
N GLU A 64 -6.65 -12.26 -8.86
CA GLU A 64 -6.58 -12.93 -10.15
C GLU A 64 -6.14 -14.38 -9.99
N LYS A 65 -6.68 -15.27 -10.82
CA LYS A 65 -6.41 -16.71 -10.69
C LYS A 65 -4.94 -17.10 -10.92
N GLU A 66 -4.18 -16.22 -11.56
CA GLU A 66 -2.75 -16.41 -11.83
C GLU A 66 -1.84 -15.77 -10.78
N GLU A 67 -2.38 -15.05 -9.79
CA GLU A 67 -1.55 -14.35 -8.79
C GLU A 67 -0.82 -15.30 -7.85
N LEU A 68 0.48 -15.04 -7.65
CA LEU A 68 1.30 -15.66 -6.59
C LEU A 68 1.51 -14.71 -5.41
N ILE A 69 1.33 -13.42 -5.62
CA ILE A 69 1.36 -12.37 -4.60
C ILE A 69 0.03 -11.65 -4.63
N VAL A 70 -0.68 -11.62 -3.52
CA VAL A 70 -2.00 -11.01 -3.38
C VAL A 70 -1.99 -9.82 -2.46
N GLY A 71 -2.98 -8.97 -2.58
CA GLY A 71 -3.10 -7.74 -1.81
C GLY A 71 -3.10 -6.52 -2.70
N ASN A 72 -4.04 -5.62 -2.45
CA ASN A 72 -4.06 -4.30 -3.07
C ASN A 72 -4.87 -3.36 -2.16
N ARG A 73 -4.75 -2.05 -2.38
CA ARG A 73 -5.55 -1.04 -1.68
C ARG A 73 -6.91 -0.75 -2.35
N THR A 74 -7.21 -1.43 -3.45
CA THR A 74 -8.48 -1.37 -4.19
C THR A 74 -8.73 -2.72 -4.84
N LYS A 75 -9.98 -3.04 -5.15
CA LYS A 75 -10.35 -4.26 -5.88
C LYS A 75 -9.70 -4.34 -7.26
N GLY A 76 -9.76 -3.26 -8.02
CA GLY A 76 -9.11 -3.20 -9.33
C GLY A 76 -7.65 -2.71 -9.23
N VAL A 77 -6.86 -3.03 -10.24
CA VAL A 77 -5.46 -2.63 -10.29
C VAL A 77 -5.31 -1.18 -10.78
N ARG A 78 -4.32 -0.47 -10.26
CA ARG A 78 -3.95 0.90 -10.66
C ARG A 78 -5.07 1.93 -10.47
N TYR A 79 -5.97 1.73 -9.50
CA TYR A 79 -6.97 2.73 -9.16
C TYR A 79 -6.34 3.86 -8.34
N GLY A 80 -6.77 5.09 -8.61
CA GLY A 80 -6.37 6.28 -7.87
C GLY A 80 -7.22 6.42 -6.60
N VAL A 81 -6.60 6.35 -5.43
CA VAL A 81 -7.29 6.46 -4.14
C VAL A 81 -7.34 7.90 -3.67
N VAL A 82 -8.48 8.32 -3.14
CA VAL A 82 -8.68 9.64 -2.54
C VAL A 82 -8.40 9.56 -1.04
N PHE A 83 -7.57 10.47 -0.53
CA PHE A 83 -7.21 10.64 0.88
C PHE A 83 -7.74 12.01 1.35
N PRO A 84 -8.98 12.10 1.80
CA PRO A 84 -9.62 13.38 2.05
C PRO A 84 -9.05 14.14 3.25
N GLU A 85 -8.49 13.42 4.22
CA GLU A 85 -7.87 13.98 5.42
C GLU A 85 -6.59 14.76 5.11
N SER A 86 -5.92 14.43 4.01
CA SER A 86 -4.72 15.17 3.57
C SER A 86 -5.09 16.45 2.83
N GLY A 87 -5.99 16.36 1.84
CA GLY A 87 -6.48 17.50 1.08
C GLY A 87 -7.29 17.03 -0.13
N CYS A 88 -8.51 17.49 -0.22
CA CYS A 88 -9.43 17.08 -1.26
C CYS A 88 -10.05 18.24 -2.07
N SER A 89 -9.61 19.47 -1.83
CA SER A 89 -10.12 20.66 -2.56
C SER A 89 -9.84 20.59 -4.06
N TRP A 90 -8.68 20.06 -4.46
CA TRP A 90 -8.34 19.87 -5.85
C TRP A 90 -9.15 18.73 -6.50
N VAL A 91 -9.45 17.66 -5.76
CA VAL A 91 -10.30 16.56 -6.25
C VAL A 91 -11.69 17.11 -6.58
N ASN A 92 -12.27 17.93 -5.70
CA ASN A 92 -13.56 18.57 -5.94
C ASN A 92 -13.59 19.42 -7.22
N LYS A 93 -12.47 20.09 -7.54
CA LYS A 93 -12.35 20.93 -8.74
C LYS A 93 -12.12 20.14 -10.02
N GLU A 94 -11.32 19.08 -9.95
CA GLU A 94 -10.83 18.35 -11.12
C GLU A 94 -11.53 16.98 -11.34
N PHE A 95 -12.41 16.53 -10.43
CA PHE A 95 -12.93 15.19 -10.46
C PHE A 95 -13.52 14.83 -11.82
N GLU A 96 -14.38 15.70 -12.37
CA GLU A 96 -15.06 15.44 -13.65
C GLU A 96 -14.12 15.55 -14.87
N THR A 97 -12.97 16.18 -14.72
CA THR A 97 -12.00 16.35 -15.82
C THR A 97 -10.94 15.23 -15.84
N LEU A 98 -10.82 14.42 -14.80
CA LEU A 98 -9.86 13.32 -14.72
C LEU A 98 -9.88 12.36 -15.93
N PRO A 99 -11.04 12.02 -16.52
CA PRO A 99 -11.07 11.13 -17.70
C PRO A 99 -10.53 11.77 -18.98
N THR A 100 -10.60 13.09 -19.10
CA THR A 100 -10.30 13.83 -20.35
C THR A 100 -8.98 14.60 -20.31
N ARG A 101 -8.34 14.71 -19.14
CA ARG A 101 -7.07 15.45 -18.99
C ARG A 101 -5.97 14.86 -19.89
N PRO A 102 -4.92 15.66 -20.26
CA PRO A 102 -3.93 15.23 -21.25
C PRO A 102 -3.20 13.95 -20.89
N GLN A 103 -2.84 13.75 -19.63
CA GLN A 103 -2.10 12.58 -19.15
C GLN A 103 -2.62 12.09 -17.80
N ASP A 104 -2.23 10.88 -17.40
CA ASP A 104 -2.59 10.26 -16.13
C ASP A 104 -4.11 10.22 -15.90
N LYS A 105 -4.83 9.75 -16.93
CA LYS A 105 -6.29 9.70 -16.96
C LYS A 105 -6.83 8.62 -16.02
N PHE A 106 -7.94 8.94 -15.34
CA PHE A 106 -8.72 8.00 -14.56
C PHE A 106 -10.18 8.08 -14.97
N ARG A 107 -10.82 6.93 -15.14
CA ARG A 107 -12.27 6.86 -15.28
C ARG A 107 -12.94 7.18 -13.94
N ILE A 108 -14.14 7.68 -13.99
CA ILE A 108 -14.96 8.00 -12.82
C ILE A 108 -16.33 7.37 -12.95
N LYS A 109 -16.94 7.03 -11.83
CA LYS A 109 -18.34 6.66 -11.75
C LYS A 109 -19.15 7.89 -11.34
N LYS A 110 -20.30 8.08 -11.93
CA LYS A 110 -21.16 9.26 -11.64
C LYS A 110 -21.66 9.25 -10.20
N GLU A 111 -21.96 8.08 -9.69
CA GLU A 111 -22.34 7.86 -8.29
C GLU A 111 -21.23 8.26 -7.33
N ASP A 112 -19.96 7.95 -7.63
CA ASP A 112 -18.80 8.31 -6.81
C ASP A 112 -18.60 9.84 -6.79
N VAL A 113 -18.81 10.52 -7.93
CA VAL A 113 -18.74 11.99 -7.98
C VAL A 113 -19.83 12.62 -7.11
N LYS A 114 -21.05 12.09 -7.19
CA LYS A 114 -22.17 12.59 -6.38
C LYS A 114 -21.90 12.43 -4.90
N GLU A 115 -21.55 11.22 -4.47
CA GLU A 115 -21.27 10.93 -3.07
C GLU A 115 -20.09 11.77 -2.55
N PHE A 116 -19.03 11.90 -3.34
CA PHE A 116 -17.89 12.73 -2.96
C PHE A 116 -18.29 14.19 -2.72
N LYS A 117 -19.07 14.79 -3.63
CA LYS A 117 -19.50 16.19 -3.55
C LYS A 117 -20.55 16.46 -2.48
N GLU A 118 -21.44 15.49 -2.22
CA GLU A 118 -22.56 15.67 -1.28
C GLU A 118 -22.22 15.24 0.16
N ILE A 119 -21.30 14.31 0.36
CA ILE A 119 -21.00 13.71 1.66
C ILE A 119 -19.54 13.91 2.08
N ILE A 120 -18.58 13.45 1.23
CA ILE A 120 -17.18 13.41 1.65
C ILE A 120 -16.58 14.81 1.69
N TYR A 121 -16.65 15.56 0.59
CA TYR A 121 -16.05 16.89 0.51
C TYR A 121 -16.62 17.89 1.53
N PRO A 122 -17.94 17.98 1.77
CA PRO A 122 -18.48 18.91 2.78
C PRO A 122 -18.01 18.62 4.21
N TYR A 123 -17.75 17.35 4.54
CA TYR A 123 -17.19 17.02 5.86
C TYR A 123 -15.73 17.47 6.01
N TRP A 124 -14.92 17.28 4.93
CA TRP A 124 -13.49 17.57 4.97
C TRP A 124 -13.14 19.01 4.62
N GLN A 125 -14.07 19.78 4.09
CA GLN A 125 -13.88 21.19 3.86
C GLN A 125 -13.59 21.87 5.21
N ASP A 126 -12.49 22.65 5.26
CA ASP A 126 -11.98 23.34 6.45
C ASP A 126 -11.45 22.40 7.58
N ARG A 127 -11.29 21.10 7.30
CA ARG A 127 -10.80 20.10 8.28
C ARG A 127 -9.59 19.29 7.79
N SER A 128 -9.29 19.35 6.52
CA SER A 128 -8.15 18.63 5.96
C SER A 128 -6.82 19.25 6.38
N LEU A 129 -5.72 18.48 6.27
CA LEU A 129 -4.37 19.00 6.52
C LEU A 129 -4.07 20.25 5.66
N GLU A 130 -4.50 20.23 4.38
CA GLU A 130 -4.37 21.38 3.49
C GLU A 130 -5.05 22.63 4.06
N ASP A 131 -6.25 22.48 4.60
CA ASP A 131 -7.05 23.57 5.13
C ASP A 131 -6.45 24.11 6.45
N VAL A 132 -6.02 23.22 7.34
CA VAL A 132 -5.32 23.59 8.60
C VAL A 132 -4.03 24.37 8.31
N ILE A 133 -3.25 23.93 7.34
CA ILE A 133 -2.04 24.65 6.92
C ILE A 133 -2.38 26.01 6.36
N LYS A 134 -3.43 26.12 5.54
CA LYS A 134 -3.86 27.38 4.94
C LYS A 134 -4.39 28.37 6.00
N GLU A 135 -5.12 27.88 6.97
CA GLU A 135 -5.65 28.70 8.07
C GLU A 135 -4.53 29.26 8.96
N ASN A 136 -3.59 28.41 9.37
CA ASN A 136 -2.56 28.79 10.35
C ASN A 136 -1.33 29.47 9.72
N TYR A 137 -1.00 29.18 8.47
CA TYR A 137 0.26 29.61 7.81
C TYR A 137 0.04 30.17 6.40
N GLY A 138 -1.21 30.46 6.00
CA GLY A 138 -1.54 30.79 4.61
C GLY A 138 -0.81 32.03 4.07
N GLU A 139 -0.64 33.08 4.85
CA GLU A 139 0.05 34.30 4.46
C GLU A 139 1.54 34.04 4.24
N GLU A 140 2.20 33.35 5.17
CA GLU A 140 3.63 33.01 5.11
C GLU A 140 3.92 32.08 3.94
N ILE A 141 3.11 31.03 3.77
CA ILE A 141 3.24 30.07 2.68
C ILE A 141 3.05 30.77 1.33
N ASN A 142 2.06 31.67 1.20
CA ASN A 142 1.83 32.40 -0.02
C ASN A 142 2.97 33.40 -0.32
N ALA A 143 3.57 34.01 0.69
CA ALA A 143 4.74 34.85 0.53
C ALA A 143 5.96 34.06 0.04
N ILE A 144 6.23 32.91 0.65
CA ILE A 144 7.31 32.00 0.27
C ILE A 144 7.08 31.44 -1.14
N ALA A 145 5.84 31.04 -1.47
CA ALA A 145 5.48 30.48 -2.76
C ALA A 145 5.68 31.43 -3.96
N LYS A 146 5.83 32.73 -3.73
CA LYS A 146 6.21 33.70 -4.77
C LYS A 146 7.67 33.52 -5.20
N VAL A 147 8.52 32.99 -4.35
CA VAL A 147 9.97 32.82 -4.58
C VAL A 147 10.33 31.35 -4.76
N VAL A 148 9.76 30.46 -3.96
CA VAL A 148 10.05 29.03 -3.95
C VAL A 148 8.76 28.24 -4.19
N LYS A 149 8.81 27.26 -5.07
CA LYS A 149 7.67 26.41 -5.33
C LYS A 149 7.44 25.42 -4.17
N ILE A 150 6.30 25.55 -3.49
CA ILE A 150 5.85 24.62 -2.45
C ILE A 150 4.85 23.67 -3.07
N ASN A 151 5.15 22.36 -3.05
CA ASN A 151 4.33 21.36 -3.74
C ASN A 151 3.79 20.44 -2.66
N GLN A 152 3.56 20.02 -1.86
CA GLN A 152 3.14 18.93 -0.96
C GLN A 152 2.41 19.43 0.28
N LYS A 153 1.51 20.36 0.08
CA LYS A 153 0.63 20.86 1.13
C LYS A 153 -0.68 20.06 1.25
N ASP A 154 -0.96 19.19 0.28
CA ASP A 154 -2.19 18.42 0.14
C ASP A 154 -1.98 16.89 0.23
N HIS A 155 -0.79 16.44 0.61
CA HIS A 155 -0.50 15.02 0.84
C HIS A 155 0.74 14.84 1.70
N ALA A 156 0.81 13.71 2.39
CA ALA A 156 1.98 13.36 3.19
C ALA A 156 3.18 13.03 2.30
N GLN A 157 4.37 13.33 2.79
CA GLN A 157 5.62 12.98 2.15
C GLN A 157 6.11 11.63 2.64
N GLY A 158 6.35 10.69 1.73
CA GLY A 158 6.96 9.40 2.02
C GLY A 158 8.47 9.52 2.25
N HIS A 159 9.26 8.91 1.37
CA HIS A 159 10.71 8.82 1.47
C HIS A 159 11.18 8.05 2.72
N ILE A 160 10.45 7.00 3.07
CA ILE A 160 10.81 6.10 4.15
C ILE A 160 11.26 4.75 3.61
N CYS A 161 12.16 4.12 4.35
CA CYS A 161 12.49 2.71 4.24
C CYS A 161 12.07 2.06 5.55
N PRO A 162 10.99 1.28 5.58
CA PRO A 162 10.51 0.65 6.80
C PRO A 162 11.51 -0.40 7.30
N ASP A 163 11.49 -0.70 8.59
CA ASP A 163 12.23 -1.81 9.15
C ASP A 163 11.60 -3.16 8.75
N THR A 164 11.75 -3.48 7.46
CA THR A 164 11.21 -4.69 6.87
C THR A 164 11.77 -5.95 7.52
N LYS A 165 13.03 -5.90 7.96
CA LYS A 165 13.66 -7.05 8.64
C LYS A 165 12.89 -7.40 9.91
N THR A 166 12.67 -6.44 10.80
CA THR A 166 11.88 -6.65 12.01
C THR A 166 10.44 -7.08 11.70
N TRP A 167 9.82 -6.52 10.66
CA TRP A 167 8.49 -6.96 10.22
C TRP A 167 8.47 -8.44 9.81
N LEU A 168 9.46 -8.91 9.04
CA LEU A 168 9.55 -10.30 8.60
C LEU A 168 9.85 -11.27 9.75
N GLU A 169 10.70 -10.86 10.70
CA GLU A 169 11.12 -11.68 11.85
C GLU A 169 10.04 -11.83 12.92
N LEU A 170 9.17 -10.84 13.07
CA LEU A 170 8.15 -10.84 14.13
C LEU A 170 6.74 -11.05 13.60
N GLY A 171 6.46 -10.58 12.39
CA GLY A 171 5.12 -10.47 11.86
C GLY A 171 4.23 -9.50 12.65
N PRO A 172 3.00 -9.23 12.21
CA PRO A 172 2.10 -8.33 12.92
C PRO A 172 1.76 -8.83 14.34
N LYS A 173 1.62 -10.13 14.55
CA LYS A 173 1.36 -10.71 15.89
C LYS A 173 2.49 -10.50 16.87
N GLY A 174 3.75 -10.71 16.44
CA GLY A 174 4.92 -10.48 17.28
C GLY A 174 5.12 -9.00 17.62
N LEU A 175 4.84 -8.10 16.67
CA LEU A 175 4.84 -6.66 16.91
C LEU A 175 3.73 -6.23 17.89
N MET A 176 2.51 -6.81 17.79
CA MET A 176 1.45 -6.59 18.76
C MET A 176 1.86 -7.04 20.17
N THR A 177 2.49 -8.22 20.29
CA THR A 177 2.99 -8.71 21.57
C THR A 177 3.97 -7.73 22.20
N LYS A 178 4.91 -7.19 21.42
CA LYS A 178 5.82 -6.14 21.89
C LYS A 178 5.08 -4.87 22.32
N ALA A 179 4.06 -4.44 21.57
CA ALA A 179 3.26 -3.27 21.94
C ALA A 179 2.50 -3.49 23.25
N TYR A 180 1.87 -4.66 23.45
CA TYR A 180 1.23 -5.03 24.73
C TYR A 180 2.21 -5.09 25.91
N GLU A 181 3.44 -5.56 25.70
CA GLU A 181 4.46 -5.56 26.75
C GLU A 181 4.86 -4.13 27.15
N LYS A 182 5.00 -3.24 26.15
CA LYS A 182 5.31 -1.82 26.38
C LYS A 182 4.19 -1.06 27.07
N LEU A 183 2.93 -1.37 26.77
CA LEU A 183 1.76 -0.79 27.42
C LEU A 183 1.76 -0.98 28.94
N LYS A 184 2.37 -2.06 29.46
CA LYS A 184 2.40 -2.35 30.91
C LYS A 184 3.21 -1.33 31.71
N ASN A 185 4.19 -0.67 31.07
CA ASN A 185 5.18 0.18 31.75
C ASN A 185 5.42 1.50 30.98
N CYS A 186 4.44 2.03 30.25
CA CYS A 186 4.54 3.26 29.49
C CYS A 186 3.93 4.45 30.24
N ASP A 187 4.34 5.66 29.88
CA ASP A 187 3.68 6.88 30.30
C ASP A 187 2.41 7.14 29.46
N GLU A 188 1.59 8.13 29.86
CA GLU A 188 0.31 8.44 29.17
C GLU A 188 0.53 8.88 27.71
N ASN A 189 1.64 9.53 27.37
CA ASN A 189 1.92 9.94 25.99
C ASN A 189 2.28 8.75 25.10
N GLN A 190 2.95 7.76 25.66
CA GLN A 190 3.32 6.52 24.95
C GLN A 190 2.14 5.56 24.82
N LYS A 191 1.20 5.61 25.77
CA LYS A 191 0.04 4.72 25.82
C LYS A 191 -0.80 4.78 24.54
N GLU A 192 -1.17 5.97 24.13
CA GLU A 192 -1.95 6.16 22.91
C GLU A 192 -1.23 5.60 21.67
N PHE A 193 0.09 5.81 21.59
CA PHE A 193 0.88 5.28 20.48
C PHE A 193 0.84 3.73 20.42
N TYR A 194 1.01 3.06 21.57
CA TYR A 194 0.94 1.59 21.58
C TYR A 194 -0.46 1.05 21.32
N GLU A 195 -1.51 1.71 21.85
CA GLU A 195 -2.88 1.36 21.55
C GLU A 195 -3.19 1.50 20.05
N CYS A 196 -2.81 2.61 19.43
CA CYS A 196 -2.96 2.83 17.99
C CYS A 196 -2.18 1.77 17.18
N THR A 197 -0.97 1.44 17.61
CA THR A 197 -0.15 0.39 16.97
C THR A 197 -0.86 -0.96 16.99
N ILE A 198 -1.44 -1.34 18.12
CA ILE A 198 -2.18 -2.61 18.26
C ILE A 198 -3.41 -2.62 17.33
N ILE A 199 -4.18 -1.54 17.31
CA ILE A 199 -5.37 -1.40 16.44
C ILE A 199 -5.00 -1.62 14.97
N VAL A 200 -3.93 -1.00 14.49
CA VAL A 200 -3.47 -1.12 13.11
C VAL A 200 -2.98 -2.54 12.79
N LEU A 201 -2.22 -3.15 13.69
CA LEU A 201 -1.69 -4.50 13.50
C LEU A 201 -2.79 -5.57 13.53
N GLU A 202 -3.85 -5.38 14.33
CA GLU A 202 -5.07 -6.20 14.25
C GLU A 202 -5.72 -6.11 12.87
N GLY A 203 -5.89 -4.88 12.36
CA GLY A 203 -6.40 -4.67 11.00
C GLY A 203 -5.55 -5.36 9.94
N ALA A 204 -4.22 -5.31 10.06
CA ALA A 204 -3.31 -6.00 9.14
C ALA A 204 -3.49 -7.53 9.18
N CYS A 205 -3.68 -8.13 10.37
CA CYS A 205 -3.98 -9.56 10.49
C CYS A 205 -5.33 -9.90 9.82
N HIS A 206 -6.36 -9.10 10.07
CA HIS A 206 -7.68 -9.30 9.45
C HIS A 206 -7.59 -9.18 7.92
N PHE A 207 -6.86 -8.21 7.40
CA PHE A 207 -6.64 -8.05 5.97
C PHE A 207 -6.03 -9.29 5.32
N MET A 208 -5.00 -9.87 5.94
CA MET A 208 -4.39 -11.12 5.48
C MET A 208 -5.40 -12.28 5.49
N MET A 209 -6.19 -12.42 6.56
CA MET A 209 -7.23 -13.46 6.65
C MET A 209 -8.33 -13.27 5.61
N ARG A 210 -8.74 -12.04 5.30
CA ARG A 210 -9.72 -11.77 4.25
C ARG A 210 -9.24 -12.27 2.88
N TYR A 211 -7.96 -12.15 2.56
CA TYR A 211 -7.40 -12.74 1.33
C TYR A 211 -7.43 -14.27 1.38
N HIS A 212 -7.09 -14.87 2.51
CA HIS A 212 -7.26 -16.32 2.70
C HIS A 212 -8.68 -16.74 2.39
N ASP A 213 -9.66 -16.17 3.09
CA ASP A 213 -11.07 -16.54 2.97
C ASP A 213 -11.60 -16.32 1.54
N TYR A 214 -11.25 -15.18 0.93
CA TYR A 214 -11.65 -14.86 -0.44
C TYR A 214 -11.11 -15.88 -1.45
N ILE A 215 -9.83 -16.24 -1.35
CA ILE A 215 -9.23 -17.25 -2.23
C ILE A 215 -9.94 -18.58 -2.09
N LEU A 216 -10.27 -19.03 -0.86
CA LEU A 216 -10.98 -20.28 -0.66
C LEU A 216 -12.31 -20.31 -1.40
N THR A 217 -13.04 -19.20 -1.50
CA THR A 217 -14.27 -19.12 -2.30
C THR A 217 -14.04 -19.28 -3.81
N MET A 218 -12.83 -18.97 -4.30
CA MET A 218 -12.49 -19.10 -5.73
C MET A 218 -12.10 -20.53 -6.12
N LEU A 219 -11.55 -21.33 -5.18
CA LEU A 219 -10.90 -22.61 -5.48
C LEU A 219 -11.82 -23.63 -6.14
N GLU A 220 -13.12 -23.58 -5.86
CA GLU A 220 -14.09 -24.53 -6.43
C GLU A 220 -14.26 -24.36 -7.95
N SER A 221 -14.01 -23.17 -8.46
CA SER A 221 -14.18 -22.80 -9.89
C SER A 221 -12.90 -22.90 -10.71
N LEU A 222 -11.78 -23.33 -10.11
CA LEU A 222 -10.46 -23.30 -10.74
C LEU A 222 -10.00 -24.68 -11.19
N GLU A 223 -9.20 -24.67 -12.28
CA GLU A 223 -8.46 -25.82 -12.78
C GLU A 223 -7.24 -26.13 -11.89
N ASP A 224 -6.73 -27.36 -11.96
CA ASP A 224 -5.77 -27.94 -11.02
C ASP A 224 -4.50 -27.10 -10.75
N ASP A 225 -3.87 -26.52 -11.76
CA ASP A 225 -2.61 -25.78 -11.56
C ASP A 225 -2.80 -24.44 -10.86
N ASN A 226 -3.83 -23.67 -11.27
CA ASN A 226 -4.17 -22.41 -10.61
C ASN A 226 -4.75 -22.67 -9.20
N LYS A 227 -5.52 -23.75 -9.05
CA LYS A 227 -6.06 -24.18 -7.76
C LYS A 227 -4.96 -24.45 -6.74
N LYS A 228 -3.93 -25.23 -7.10
CA LYS A 228 -2.79 -25.51 -6.23
C LYS A 228 -2.01 -24.26 -5.87
N SER A 229 -1.76 -23.39 -6.87
CA SER A 229 -1.03 -22.14 -6.66
C SER A 229 -1.77 -21.22 -5.69
N LEU A 230 -3.07 -21.00 -5.90
CA LEU A 230 -3.88 -20.14 -5.04
C LEU A 230 -4.13 -20.76 -3.67
N GLN A 231 -4.29 -22.07 -3.54
CA GLN A 231 -4.36 -22.74 -2.23
C GLN A 231 -3.10 -22.43 -1.41
N ARG A 232 -1.91 -22.54 -2.02
CA ARG A 232 -0.65 -22.16 -1.37
C ARG A 232 -0.64 -20.69 -0.94
N VAL A 233 -1.16 -19.78 -1.77
CA VAL A 233 -1.26 -18.35 -1.44
C VAL A 233 -2.24 -18.12 -0.28
N ALA A 234 -3.38 -18.83 -0.26
CA ALA A 234 -4.33 -18.76 0.85
C ALA A 234 -3.67 -19.21 2.17
N ASP A 235 -2.96 -20.33 2.16
CA ASP A 235 -2.25 -20.85 3.33
C ASP A 235 -1.16 -19.85 3.80
N ILE A 236 -0.45 -19.21 2.89
CA ILE A 236 0.52 -18.16 3.19
C ILE A 236 -0.17 -16.98 3.89
N CYS A 237 -1.32 -16.51 3.41
CA CYS A 237 -2.06 -15.41 4.02
C CYS A 237 -2.48 -15.76 5.47
N ALA A 238 -3.03 -16.93 5.71
CA ALA A 238 -3.41 -17.40 7.06
C ALA A 238 -2.19 -17.54 7.99
N ASN A 239 -1.09 -18.07 7.48
CA ASN A 239 0.17 -18.18 8.21
C ASN A 239 0.70 -16.82 8.65
N LEU A 240 0.78 -15.85 7.73
CA LEU A 240 1.28 -14.51 8.00
C LEU A 240 0.39 -13.70 8.96
N ALA A 241 -0.91 -13.96 8.97
CA ALA A 241 -1.83 -13.39 9.95
C ALA A 241 -1.58 -13.88 11.38
N SER A 242 -0.92 -15.03 11.55
CA SER A 242 -0.74 -15.71 12.85
C SER A 242 0.71 -15.76 13.33
N ARG A 243 1.68 -15.77 12.45
CA ARG A 243 3.12 -15.94 12.75
C ARG A 243 4.01 -15.22 11.74
N PRO A 244 5.30 -15.03 12.04
CA PRO A 244 6.27 -14.48 11.09
C PRO A 244 6.50 -15.41 9.88
N ALA A 245 7.06 -14.82 8.81
CA ALA A 245 7.41 -15.55 7.60
C ALA A 245 8.44 -16.66 7.86
N GLN A 246 8.24 -17.82 7.24
CA GLN A 246 9.14 -18.97 7.39
C GLN A 246 9.70 -19.49 6.07
N SER A 247 9.15 -19.08 4.93
CA SER A 247 9.61 -19.44 3.59
C SER A 247 9.87 -18.20 2.75
N PHE A 248 10.55 -18.37 1.62
CA PHE A 248 10.81 -17.29 0.67
C PHE A 248 9.51 -16.66 0.15
N HIS A 249 8.54 -17.48 -0.24
CA HIS A 249 7.26 -16.99 -0.72
C HIS A 249 6.49 -16.23 0.37
N GLU A 250 6.47 -16.74 1.60
CA GLU A 250 5.89 -16.02 2.75
C GLU A 250 6.60 -14.69 2.99
N ALA A 251 7.93 -14.62 2.92
CA ALA A 251 8.68 -13.39 3.13
C ALA A 251 8.37 -12.33 2.05
N VAL A 252 8.26 -12.74 0.79
CA VAL A 252 7.91 -11.84 -0.32
C VAL A 252 6.45 -11.36 -0.19
N GLN A 253 5.51 -12.25 0.14
CA GLN A 253 4.11 -11.89 0.39
C GLN A 253 3.97 -10.95 1.60
N SER A 254 4.71 -11.19 2.67
CA SER A 254 4.71 -10.36 3.88
C SER A 254 5.25 -8.97 3.62
N LEU A 255 6.34 -8.86 2.86
CA LEU A 255 6.87 -7.57 2.39
C LEU A 255 5.80 -6.80 1.60
N TRP A 256 5.08 -7.48 0.70
CA TRP A 256 4.04 -6.84 -0.08
C TRP A 256 2.88 -6.35 0.79
N PHE A 257 2.42 -7.12 1.78
CA PHE A 257 1.39 -6.68 2.71
C PHE A 257 1.82 -5.44 3.49
N LEU A 258 3.06 -5.40 4.00
CA LEU A 258 3.59 -4.20 4.65
C LEU A 258 3.53 -2.99 3.71
N PHE A 259 3.92 -3.17 2.45
CA PHE A 259 3.92 -2.10 1.45
C PHE A 259 2.50 -1.58 1.17
N VAL A 260 1.52 -2.47 1.04
CA VAL A 260 0.10 -2.09 0.85
C VAL A 260 -0.44 -1.34 2.06
N VAL A 261 -0.22 -1.84 3.29
CA VAL A 261 -0.68 -1.20 4.52
C VAL A 261 -0.12 0.21 4.66
N LEU A 262 1.16 0.42 4.39
CA LEU A 262 1.77 1.75 4.40
C LEU A 262 1.13 2.69 3.38
N HIS A 263 0.76 2.19 2.20
CA HIS A 263 0.09 2.98 1.16
C HIS A 263 -1.41 3.17 1.40
N MET A 264 -2.00 2.44 2.31
CA MET A 264 -3.37 2.68 2.80
C MET A 264 -3.39 3.66 3.97
N GLU A 265 -2.32 3.66 4.78
CA GLU A 265 -2.17 4.63 5.89
C GLU A 265 -2.00 6.06 5.38
N SER A 266 -1.26 6.23 4.30
CA SER A 266 -0.90 7.57 3.83
C SER A 266 -0.81 7.62 2.31
N ASN A 267 -1.29 8.73 1.73
CA ASN A 267 -1.06 9.04 0.30
C ASN A 267 0.38 9.52 0.04
N ALA A 268 1.33 9.03 0.81
CA ALA A 268 2.72 9.39 0.66
C ALA A 268 3.38 8.61 -0.47
N SER A 269 4.33 9.24 -1.14
CA SER A 269 5.12 8.62 -2.21
C SER A 269 6.47 8.14 -1.70
N SER A 270 7.12 7.26 -2.47
CA SER A 270 8.50 6.87 -2.24
C SER A 270 8.73 6.05 -0.98
N PHE A 271 7.83 5.14 -0.68
CA PHE A 271 8.12 4.05 0.26
C PHE A 271 9.07 3.06 -0.43
N SER A 272 10.22 2.84 0.15
CA SER A 272 11.28 2.01 -0.42
C SER A 272 11.39 0.67 0.31
N PRO A 273 11.41 -0.47 -0.39
CA PRO A 273 11.63 -1.76 0.26
C PRO A 273 13.04 -1.91 0.84
N GLY A 274 14.00 -1.11 0.37
CA GLY A 274 15.37 -1.13 0.91
C GLY A 274 16.18 -2.34 0.44
N ARG A 275 16.91 -2.95 1.36
CA ARG A 275 17.87 -4.02 1.08
C ARG A 275 17.21 -5.40 0.95
N MET A 276 16.34 -5.56 -0.04
CA MET A 276 15.65 -6.82 -0.34
C MET A 276 16.63 -7.98 -0.54
N ASP A 277 17.75 -7.73 -1.16
CA ASP A 277 18.85 -8.70 -1.36
C ASP A 277 19.33 -9.31 -0.05
N GLN A 278 19.33 -8.57 1.04
CA GLN A 278 19.83 -9.03 2.34
C GLN A 278 18.76 -9.71 3.18
N TYR A 279 17.60 -9.08 3.37
CA TYR A 279 16.62 -9.65 4.29
C TYR A 279 15.78 -10.78 3.68
N LEU A 280 15.69 -10.89 2.33
CA LEU A 280 15.04 -12.03 1.67
C LEU A 280 16.00 -13.20 1.44
N TYR A 281 17.32 -12.95 1.33
CA TYR A 281 18.30 -13.98 0.99
C TYR A 281 18.30 -15.20 1.94
N PRO A 282 18.21 -15.05 3.27
CA PRO A 282 18.18 -16.20 4.17
C PRO A 282 17.00 -17.15 3.91
N TYR A 283 15.83 -16.60 3.57
CA TYR A 283 14.65 -17.40 3.22
C TYR A 283 14.84 -18.11 1.88
N TYR A 284 15.36 -17.39 0.88
CA TYR A 284 15.67 -17.93 -0.42
C TYR A 284 16.68 -19.09 -0.34
N GLN A 285 17.82 -18.85 0.31
CA GLN A 285 18.89 -19.83 0.47
C GLN A 285 18.36 -21.10 1.14
N LYS A 286 17.67 -20.97 2.25
CA LYS A 286 17.06 -22.08 2.98
C LYS A 286 16.11 -22.92 2.12
N ASP A 287 15.25 -22.26 1.36
CA ASP A 287 14.23 -22.96 0.56
C ASP A 287 14.83 -23.64 -0.67
N ILE A 288 15.86 -23.05 -1.30
CA ILE A 288 16.63 -23.69 -2.37
C ILE A 288 17.41 -24.90 -1.86
N GLU A 289 18.13 -24.77 -0.75
CA GLU A 289 18.91 -25.87 -0.15
C GLU A 289 18.03 -27.07 0.24
N LYS A 290 16.79 -26.80 0.66
CA LYS A 290 15.80 -27.83 1.01
C LYS A 290 14.98 -28.35 -0.17
N GLY A 291 15.17 -27.80 -1.37
CA GLY A 291 14.37 -28.14 -2.55
C GLY A 291 12.88 -27.78 -2.43
N ILE A 292 12.55 -26.79 -1.59
CA ILE A 292 11.15 -26.32 -1.40
C ILE A 292 10.70 -25.50 -2.62
N ILE A 293 11.61 -24.71 -3.20
CA ILE A 293 11.41 -23.96 -4.43
C ILE A 293 12.62 -24.13 -5.36
N SER A 294 12.38 -24.03 -6.67
CA SER A 294 13.40 -23.90 -7.68
C SER A 294 13.81 -22.43 -7.88
N LYS A 295 14.93 -22.20 -8.53
CA LYS A 295 15.35 -20.83 -8.93
C LYS A 295 14.33 -20.18 -9.87
N GLN A 296 13.69 -20.95 -10.73
CA GLN A 296 12.66 -20.46 -11.65
C GLN A 296 11.40 -20.02 -10.89
N GLU A 297 10.94 -20.80 -9.91
CA GLU A 297 9.81 -20.40 -9.04
C GLU A 297 10.15 -19.16 -8.21
N ALA A 298 11.35 -19.05 -7.68
CA ALA A 298 11.79 -17.88 -6.95
C ALA A 298 11.79 -16.62 -7.84
N LEU A 299 12.25 -16.74 -9.09
CA LEU A 299 12.19 -15.65 -10.07
C LEU A 299 10.74 -15.25 -10.34
N GLU A 300 9.85 -16.21 -10.61
CA GLU A 300 8.44 -15.95 -10.90
C GLU A 300 7.73 -15.21 -9.74
N ILE A 301 8.03 -15.60 -8.49
CA ILE A 301 7.50 -14.90 -7.29
C ILE A 301 7.99 -13.44 -7.25
N LEU A 302 9.28 -13.19 -7.56
CA LEU A 302 9.81 -11.82 -7.61
C LEU A 302 9.21 -11.01 -8.76
N GLU A 303 9.03 -11.60 -9.94
CA GLU A 303 8.38 -10.94 -11.07
C GLU A 303 6.94 -10.56 -10.73
N CYS A 304 6.19 -11.42 -10.03
CA CYS A 304 4.88 -11.09 -9.49
C CYS A 304 4.95 -9.88 -8.54
N LEU A 305 5.94 -9.82 -7.63
CA LEU A 305 6.13 -8.67 -6.76
C LEU A 305 6.42 -7.38 -7.55
N TRP A 306 7.22 -7.46 -8.62
CA TRP A 306 7.49 -6.31 -9.51
C TRP A 306 6.22 -5.81 -10.20
N LEU A 307 5.35 -6.71 -10.65
CA LEU A 307 4.04 -6.33 -11.17
C LEU A 307 3.19 -5.65 -10.10
N LYS A 308 3.19 -6.17 -8.87
CA LYS A 308 2.47 -5.57 -7.73
C LYS A 308 2.92 -4.13 -7.44
N PHE A 309 4.22 -3.85 -7.43
CA PHE A 309 4.73 -2.49 -7.28
C PHE A 309 4.16 -1.53 -8.34
N ASN A 310 3.90 -1.99 -9.55
CA ASN A 310 3.30 -1.22 -10.63
C ASN A 310 1.76 -1.06 -10.51
N GLN A 311 1.11 -1.77 -9.60
CA GLN A 311 -0.33 -1.66 -9.36
C GLN A 311 -0.71 -0.47 -8.47
N ILE A 312 0.23 0.05 -7.68
CA ILE A 312 -0.01 1.23 -6.83
C ILE A 312 0.33 2.49 -7.63
N VAL A 313 -0.69 3.29 -7.90
CA VAL A 313 -0.56 4.58 -8.59
C VAL A 313 -1.15 5.69 -7.73
N TYR A 314 -0.63 6.90 -7.86
CA TYR A 314 -1.11 8.05 -7.11
C TYR A 314 -2.09 8.86 -7.94
N LEU A 315 -3.21 9.22 -7.31
CA LEU A 315 -4.12 10.22 -7.84
C LEU A 315 -3.56 11.60 -7.51
N ARG A 316 -3.29 12.41 -8.54
CA ARG A 316 -2.67 13.72 -8.41
C ARG A 316 -3.47 14.76 -9.18
N ASN A 317 -3.40 16.02 -8.76
CA ASN A 317 -3.94 17.14 -9.54
C ASN A 317 -3.21 17.28 -10.89
N GLN A 318 -3.84 17.95 -11.85
CA GLN A 318 -3.34 18.08 -13.22
C GLN A 318 -1.93 18.71 -13.27
N HIS A 319 -1.63 19.66 -12.39
CA HIS A 319 -0.31 20.27 -12.34
C HIS A 319 0.76 19.28 -11.92
N SER A 320 0.55 18.56 -10.84
CA SER A 320 1.50 17.55 -10.34
C SER A 320 1.63 16.37 -11.29
N ALA A 321 0.55 15.95 -11.95
CA ALA A 321 0.55 14.86 -12.93
C ALA A 321 1.49 15.14 -14.13
N LYS A 322 1.74 16.40 -14.49
CA LYS A 322 2.70 16.74 -15.55
C LYS A 322 4.14 16.31 -15.24
N TYR A 323 4.49 16.22 -13.97
CA TYR A 323 5.85 15.90 -13.52
C TYR A 323 5.97 14.52 -12.92
N PHE A 324 4.88 14.01 -12.33
CA PHE A 324 4.91 12.87 -11.43
C PHE A 324 3.77 11.88 -11.71
N ALA A 325 3.30 11.79 -12.96
CA ALA A 325 2.27 10.82 -13.33
C ALA A 325 2.76 9.37 -13.15
N GLY A 326 1.88 8.51 -12.69
CA GLY A 326 2.13 7.06 -12.64
C GLY A 326 2.39 6.51 -11.24
N PHE A 327 3.32 5.56 -11.16
CA PHE A 327 3.63 4.79 -9.96
C PHE A 327 4.52 5.55 -8.94
N PRO A 328 4.86 4.94 -7.79
CA PRO A 328 5.66 5.54 -6.73
C PRO A 328 6.99 6.11 -7.22
N ILE A 329 7.16 7.42 -7.07
CA ILE A 329 8.37 8.12 -7.50
C ILE A 329 9.40 8.04 -6.39
N GLY A 330 10.67 7.83 -6.76
CA GLY A 330 11.74 7.68 -5.80
C GLY A 330 11.75 6.35 -5.06
N PHE A 331 10.97 5.40 -5.54
CA PHE A 331 11.02 4.02 -5.09
C PHE A 331 12.42 3.44 -5.31
N ASN A 332 13.07 3.03 -4.22
CA ASN A 332 14.44 2.55 -4.27
C ASN A 332 14.54 1.13 -3.72
N ILE A 333 15.09 0.25 -4.55
CA ILE A 333 15.53 -1.08 -4.14
C ILE A 333 17.04 -1.03 -4.08
N CYS A 334 17.58 -1.11 -2.89
CA CYS A 334 19.02 -1.04 -2.67
C CYS A 334 19.69 -2.37 -3.02
N LEU A 335 19.79 -2.70 -4.31
CA LEU A 335 20.50 -3.89 -4.79
C LEU A 335 22.00 -3.64 -5.04
N LEU A 336 22.43 -2.39 -5.00
CA LEU A 336 23.68 -1.92 -5.62
C LEU A 336 24.95 -1.98 -4.77
N TYR A 337 24.89 -2.50 -3.54
CA TYR A 337 26.11 -2.58 -2.73
C TYR A 337 27.03 -3.77 -3.08
N THR A 338 26.57 -4.65 -3.96
CA THR A 338 27.42 -5.76 -4.49
C THR A 338 28.20 -5.38 -5.74
N SER A 339 27.87 -4.25 -6.37
CA SER A 339 28.60 -3.69 -7.50
C SER A 339 28.72 -2.19 -7.31
N PRO A 340 29.77 -1.69 -6.63
CA PRO A 340 29.97 -0.26 -6.47
C PRO A 340 29.98 0.43 -7.83
N SER A 341 29.16 1.45 -8.00
CA SER A 341 29.18 2.22 -9.23
C SER A 341 30.52 2.94 -9.35
N PRO A 342 30.98 3.29 -10.55
CA PRO A 342 32.20 4.10 -10.73
C PRO A 342 32.19 5.42 -9.93
N ARG A 343 31.00 5.91 -9.51
CA ARG A 343 30.86 7.08 -8.64
C ARG A 343 31.18 6.76 -7.17
N ASP A 344 30.87 5.55 -6.71
CA ASP A 344 31.11 5.13 -5.32
C ASP A 344 32.57 4.77 -5.08
N MET A 345 33.28 4.37 -6.14
CA MET A 345 34.73 4.10 -6.08
C MET A 345 35.61 5.37 -6.07
N ARG A 346 35.02 6.55 -6.22
CA ARG A 346 35.74 7.85 -6.21
C ARG A 346 35.63 8.60 -4.88
N ARG A 347 35.14 7.98 -3.82
CA ARG A 347 35.07 8.58 -2.48
C ARG A 347 36.09 7.96 -1.53
#